data_2cecb65144b363988fc3a746091a5c8b
#
_entry.id   2cecb65144b363988fc3a746091a5c8b
#
_cell.length_a   1.000
_cell.length_b   1.000
_cell.length_c   1.000
_cell.angle_alpha   90.00
_cell.angle_beta   90.00
_cell.angle_gamma   90.00
#
_symmetry.space_group_name_H-M   'P 1'
#
loop_
_entity.id
_entity.type
_entity.pdbx_description
1 polymer ?
#
loop_
_entity_poly.entity_id
_entity_poly.type
_entity_poly.pdbx_seq_one_letter_code
_entity_poly.pdbx_strand_id
1 'polypeptide(L)'
;MEKIELGKQATDLCTSTLSQYFALEYFAEDRWRSYIDSLCGVYRSRRDAMLEALERHFPEQATWTRPSGGLFVWATLPSYIDTSDLLAKALRENVAFVPGAAAFVDGTRGTNSMRLNFSGSTEDEIQEGVRRIGKVVDEQVALYETITGEHQVLNRQAADVPAEDADVVPLRRPQARP
;
A
#
# COMPACT_ATOMS: atom_id res chain seq x y z
N MET A 1 -7.47 -17.92 20.72
CA MET A 1 -7.88 -19.00 19.80
C MET A 1 -9.38 -19.20 19.80
N GLU A 2 -10.03 -19.44 20.95
CA GLU A 2 -11.48 -19.69 21.08
C GLU A 2 -12.37 -18.65 20.35
N LYS A 3 -12.09 -17.36 20.47
CA LYS A 3 -12.87 -16.30 19.77
C LYS A 3 -12.75 -16.36 18.26
N ILE A 4 -11.57 -16.75 17.74
CA ILE A 4 -11.35 -16.93 16.30
C ILE A 4 -12.10 -18.15 15.79
N GLU A 5 -12.11 -19.23 16.57
CA GLU A 5 -12.85 -20.46 16.26
C GLU A 5 -14.36 -20.21 16.21
N LEU A 6 -14.91 -19.50 17.20
CA LEU A 6 -16.32 -19.09 17.19
C LEU A 6 -16.65 -18.18 16.00
N GLY A 7 -15.77 -17.22 15.68
CA GLY A 7 -15.93 -16.37 14.51
C GLY A 7 -15.93 -17.15 13.21
N LYS A 8 -15.04 -18.16 13.07
CA LYS A 8 -15.00 -19.05 11.91
C LYS A 8 -16.29 -19.88 11.79
N GLN A 9 -16.81 -20.44 12.90
CA GLN A 9 -18.07 -21.20 12.89
C GLN A 9 -19.25 -20.35 12.41
N ALA A 10 -19.25 -19.05 12.72
CA ALA A 10 -20.30 -18.14 12.26
C ALA A 10 -20.15 -17.75 10.77
N THR A 11 -18.94 -17.79 10.24
CA THR A 11 -18.63 -17.40 8.85
C THR A 11 -18.78 -18.57 7.89
N ASP A 12 -18.12 -19.69 8.18
CA ASP A 12 -18.26 -20.95 7.47
C ASP A 12 -18.15 -22.11 8.46
N LEU A 13 -19.20 -22.82 8.67
CA LEU A 13 -19.23 -23.97 9.59
C LEU A 13 -18.17 -25.01 9.22
N CYS A 14 -17.96 -25.20 7.91
CA CYS A 14 -16.99 -26.13 7.36
C CYS A 14 -16.46 -25.61 6.03
N THR A 15 -15.16 -25.30 5.99
CA THR A 15 -14.48 -24.94 4.74
C THR A 15 -14.54 -26.12 3.77
N SER A 16 -14.79 -25.84 2.48
CA SER A 16 -14.87 -26.86 1.43
C SER A 16 -13.69 -27.83 1.49
N THR A 17 -13.96 -29.09 1.75
CA THR A 17 -12.95 -30.16 1.82
C THR A 17 -12.21 -30.31 0.50
N LEU A 18 -12.92 -30.14 -0.64
CA LEU A 18 -12.32 -30.19 -1.97
C LEU A 18 -11.25 -29.10 -2.14
N SER A 19 -11.55 -27.86 -1.71
CA SER A 19 -10.57 -26.77 -1.76
C SER A 19 -9.36 -27.02 -0.86
N GLN A 20 -9.56 -27.66 0.28
CA GLN A 20 -8.46 -28.05 1.17
C GLN A 20 -7.57 -29.11 0.53
N TYR A 21 -8.14 -30.10 -0.17
CA TYR A 21 -7.35 -31.10 -0.91
C TYR A 21 -6.59 -30.48 -2.08
N PHE A 22 -7.19 -29.55 -2.82
CA PHE A 22 -6.46 -28.85 -3.87
C PHE A 22 -5.27 -28.05 -3.32
N ALA A 23 -5.45 -27.35 -2.20
CA ALA A 23 -4.37 -26.65 -1.54
C ALA A 23 -3.27 -27.60 -1.05
N LEU A 24 -3.67 -28.72 -0.41
CA LEU A 24 -2.74 -29.72 0.07
C LEU A 24 -1.88 -30.29 -1.06
N GLU A 25 -2.51 -30.69 -2.17
CA GLU A 25 -1.85 -31.23 -3.34
C GLU A 25 -0.91 -30.21 -4.00
N TYR A 26 -1.37 -28.95 -4.13
CA TYR A 26 -0.55 -27.87 -4.68
C TYR A 26 0.72 -27.61 -3.87
N PHE A 27 0.63 -27.67 -2.53
CA PHE A 27 1.75 -27.43 -1.63
C PHE A 27 2.55 -28.69 -1.29
N ALA A 28 2.12 -29.88 -1.70
CA ALA A 28 2.85 -31.13 -1.48
C ALA A 28 4.18 -31.17 -2.25
N GLU A 29 4.25 -30.53 -3.40
CA GLU A 29 5.46 -30.41 -4.21
C GLU A 29 6.10 -29.02 -4.06
N ASP A 30 7.43 -28.95 -4.10
CA ASP A 30 8.17 -27.68 -3.92
C ASP A 30 8.10 -26.73 -5.13
N ARG A 31 7.36 -27.06 -6.19
CA ARG A 31 7.24 -26.23 -7.41
C ARG A 31 6.67 -24.83 -7.15
N TRP A 32 5.81 -24.69 -6.14
CA TRP A 32 5.26 -23.39 -5.75
C TRP A 32 6.32 -22.40 -5.24
N ARG A 33 7.45 -22.90 -4.70
CA ARG A 33 8.54 -22.04 -4.18
C ARG A 33 9.16 -21.23 -5.30
N SER A 34 9.54 -21.87 -6.40
CA SER A 34 10.12 -21.18 -7.55
C SER A 34 9.16 -20.18 -8.18
N TYR A 35 7.86 -20.47 -8.16
CA TYR A 35 6.82 -19.53 -8.59
C TYR A 35 6.76 -18.30 -7.69
N ILE A 36 6.79 -18.47 -6.36
CA ILE A 36 6.82 -17.36 -5.41
C ILE A 36 8.08 -16.52 -5.58
N ASP A 37 9.24 -17.14 -5.75
CA ASP A 37 10.51 -16.44 -5.99
C ASP A 37 10.44 -15.58 -7.26
N SER A 38 9.84 -16.11 -8.33
CA SER A 38 9.57 -15.37 -9.57
C SER A 38 8.65 -14.17 -9.34
N LEU A 39 7.54 -14.37 -8.62
CA LEU A 39 6.62 -13.28 -8.26
C LEU A 39 7.30 -12.20 -7.42
N CYS A 40 8.14 -12.59 -6.46
CA CYS A 40 8.91 -11.65 -5.65
C CYS A 40 9.85 -10.80 -6.52
N GLY A 41 10.43 -11.38 -7.58
CA GLY A 41 11.22 -10.65 -8.58
C GLY A 41 10.40 -9.59 -9.30
N VAL A 42 9.23 -9.98 -9.84
CA VAL A 42 8.31 -9.08 -10.55
C VAL A 42 7.85 -7.94 -9.64
N TYR A 43 7.40 -8.24 -8.43
CA TYR A 43 6.90 -7.21 -7.52
C TYR A 43 8.01 -6.27 -7.02
N ARG A 44 9.24 -6.77 -6.89
CA ARG A 44 10.40 -5.92 -6.57
C ARG A 44 10.67 -4.90 -7.68
N SER A 45 10.68 -5.32 -8.95
CA SER A 45 10.86 -4.44 -10.10
C SER A 45 9.78 -3.36 -10.15
N ARG A 46 8.52 -3.72 -9.98
CA ARG A 46 7.39 -2.80 -9.98
C ARG A 46 7.41 -1.82 -8.80
N ARG A 47 7.77 -2.32 -7.61
CA ARG A 47 7.97 -1.47 -6.42
C ARG A 47 9.06 -0.42 -6.69
N ASP A 48 10.18 -0.85 -7.23
CA ASP A 48 11.33 0.02 -7.48
C ASP A 48 10.97 1.09 -8.53
N ALA A 49 10.24 0.71 -9.60
CA ALA A 49 9.70 1.65 -10.58
C ALA A 49 8.75 2.68 -9.95
N MET A 50 7.88 2.25 -9.01
CA MET A 50 6.99 3.17 -8.29
C MET A 50 7.76 4.13 -7.40
N LEU A 51 8.76 3.65 -6.64
CA LEU A 51 9.57 4.49 -5.78
C LEU A 51 10.38 5.51 -6.59
N GLU A 52 10.96 5.11 -7.72
CA GLU A 52 11.66 6.03 -8.63
C GLU A 52 10.72 7.08 -9.21
N ALA A 53 9.51 6.69 -9.62
CA ALA A 53 8.52 7.61 -10.15
C ALA A 53 8.04 8.63 -9.10
N LEU A 54 7.84 8.20 -7.84
CA LEU A 54 7.51 9.09 -6.73
C LEU A 54 8.61 10.12 -6.47
N GLU A 55 9.88 9.69 -6.48
CA GLU A 55 11.03 10.61 -6.35
C GLU A 55 11.06 11.68 -7.45
N ARG A 56 10.66 11.29 -8.67
CA ARG A 56 10.75 12.16 -9.85
C ARG A 56 9.57 13.11 -9.98
N HIS A 57 8.38 12.69 -9.55
CA HIS A 57 7.13 13.36 -9.91
C HIS A 57 6.31 13.88 -8.72
N PHE A 58 6.64 13.51 -7.49
CA PHE A 58 5.95 14.05 -6.33
C PHE A 58 6.70 15.26 -5.76
N PRO A 59 5.97 16.25 -5.20
CA PRO A 59 6.59 17.44 -4.63
C PRO A 59 7.46 17.09 -3.43
N GLU A 60 8.40 17.98 -3.11
CA GLU A 60 9.34 17.79 -1.98
C GLU A 60 8.64 17.64 -0.63
N GLN A 61 7.43 18.18 -0.53
CA GLN A 61 6.59 18.12 0.67
C GLN A 61 5.93 16.75 0.88
N ALA A 62 5.95 15.86 -0.11
CA ALA A 62 5.39 14.52 0.03
C ALA A 62 6.40 13.56 0.63
N THR A 63 5.89 12.60 1.41
CA THR A 63 6.67 11.50 1.97
C THR A 63 6.02 10.16 1.64
N TRP A 64 6.78 9.07 1.64
CA TRP A 64 6.25 7.74 1.37
C TRP A 64 7.06 6.64 2.02
N THR A 65 6.40 5.51 2.27
CA THR A 65 7.04 4.30 2.77
C THR A 65 7.92 3.64 1.70
N ARG A 66 9.00 2.98 2.15
CA ARG A 66 9.88 2.16 1.28
C ARG A 66 9.76 0.69 1.72
N PRO A 67 8.68 -0.01 1.31
CA PRO A 67 8.40 -1.34 1.83
C PRO A 67 9.41 -2.37 1.31
N SER A 68 9.86 -3.26 2.20
CA SER A 68 10.66 -4.43 1.83
C SER A 68 9.84 -5.58 1.26
N GLY A 69 8.50 -5.52 1.41
CA GLY A 69 7.54 -6.51 0.94
C GLY A 69 6.13 -5.93 0.83
N GLY A 70 5.15 -6.80 0.55
CA GLY A 70 3.78 -6.38 0.29
C GLY A 70 3.57 -5.88 -1.14
N LEU A 71 2.47 -5.17 -1.38
CA LEU A 71 2.00 -4.80 -2.71
C LEU A 71 1.67 -3.29 -2.82
N PHE A 72 1.93 -2.52 -1.76
CA PHE A 72 1.51 -1.13 -1.64
C PHE A 72 2.62 -0.22 -1.15
N VAL A 73 2.60 1.02 -1.63
CA VAL A 73 3.30 2.16 -1.04
C VAL A 73 2.25 3.06 -0.39
N TRP A 74 2.54 3.54 0.81
CA TRP A 74 1.75 4.54 1.49
C TRP A 74 2.44 5.88 1.31
N ALA A 75 1.75 6.83 0.65
CA ALA A 75 2.24 8.18 0.44
C ALA A 75 1.43 9.17 1.29
N THR A 76 2.10 10.16 1.86
CA THR A 76 1.52 11.22 2.67
C THR A 76 1.87 12.57 2.07
N LEU A 77 0.86 13.38 1.84
CA LEU A 77 0.92 14.72 1.28
C LEU A 77 0.85 15.77 2.40
N PRO A 78 1.07 17.05 2.10
CA PRO A 78 0.82 18.13 3.05
C PRO A 78 -0.59 18.07 3.63
N SER A 79 -0.74 18.48 4.90
CA SER A 79 -1.98 18.33 5.67
C SER A 79 -3.18 19.10 5.12
N TYR A 80 -2.95 20.08 4.27
CA TYR A 80 -4.00 20.86 3.60
C TYR A 80 -4.59 20.17 2.35
N ILE A 81 -4.04 19.03 1.92
CA ILE A 81 -4.55 18.26 0.78
C ILE A 81 -5.41 17.11 1.29
N ASP A 82 -6.69 17.10 0.92
CA ASP A 82 -7.57 15.94 1.12
C ASP A 82 -7.47 15.00 -0.09
N THR A 83 -7.06 13.76 0.17
CA THR A 83 -6.87 12.74 -0.89
C THR A 83 -8.18 12.21 -1.46
N SER A 84 -9.31 12.38 -0.76
CA SER A 84 -10.63 12.03 -1.29
C SER A 84 -11.03 13.02 -2.39
N ASP A 85 -10.79 14.30 -2.19
CA ASP A 85 -11.02 15.34 -3.21
C ASP A 85 -10.02 15.21 -4.36
N LEU A 86 -8.76 14.88 -4.03
CA LEU A 86 -7.71 14.66 -5.01
C LEU A 86 -8.03 13.47 -5.94
N LEU A 87 -8.65 12.40 -5.42
CA LEU A 87 -9.06 11.25 -6.21
C LEU A 87 -10.00 11.64 -7.36
N ALA A 88 -10.95 12.53 -7.11
CA ALA A 88 -11.87 12.98 -8.15
C ALA A 88 -11.16 13.69 -9.32
N LYS A 89 -10.03 14.36 -9.06
CA LYS A 89 -9.18 14.97 -10.08
C LYS A 89 -8.30 13.93 -10.77
N ALA A 90 -7.71 13.01 -10.03
CA ALA A 90 -6.89 11.93 -10.57
C ALA A 90 -7.68 11.02 -11.53
N LEU A 91 -8.95 10.75 -11.24
CA LEU A 91 -9.83 9.99 -12.13
C LEU A 91 -10.04 10.66 -13.50
N ARG A 92 -10.02 11.98 -13.57
CA ARG A 92 -10.07 12.72 -14.85
C ARG A 92 -8.80 12.55 -15.68
N GLU A 93 -7.67 12.31 -15.01
CA GLU A 93 -6.39 11.96 -15.63
C GLU A 93 -6.24 10.45 -15.87
N ASN A 94 -7.33 9.66 -15.74
CA ASN A 94 -7.36 8.20 -15.91
C ASN A 94 -6.39 7.45 -14.98
N VAL A 95 -6.26 7.91 -13.74
CA VAL A 95 -5.50 7.23 -12.69
C VAL A 95 -6.29 7.21 -11.40
N ALA A 96 -6.13 6.13 -10.62
CA ALA A 96 -6.83 5.94 -9.35
C ALA A 96 -5.86 5.48 -8.26
N PHE A 97 -6.18 5.85 -7.03
CA PHE A 97 -5.53 5.39 -5.81
C PHE A 97 -6.59 5.20 -4.71
N VAL A 98 -6.20 4.63 -3.59
CA VAL A 98 -7.10 4.52 -2.44
C VAL A 98 -6.80 5.64 -1.45
N PRO A 99 -7.77 6.55 -1.15
CA PRO A 99 -7.60 7.57 -0.13
C PRO A 99 -7.28 6.96 1.23
N GLY A 100 -6.37 7.60 1.98
CA GLY A 100 -5.87 7.05 3.22
C GLY A 100 -6.94 6.95 4.33
N ALA A 101 -7.92 7.84 4.34
CA ALA A 101 -9.04 7.78 5.28
C ALA A 101 -9.78 6.42 5.24
N ALA A 102 -9.83 5.76 4.08
CA ALA A 102 -10.44 4.43 3.93
C ALA A 102 -9.71 3.31 4.70
N ALA A 103 -8.48 3.53 5.15
CA ALA A 103 -7.72 2.57 5.95
C ALA A 103 -7.96 2.70 7.46
N PHE A 104 -8.68 3.71 7.91
CA PHE A 104 -8.96 3.97 9.32
C PHE A 104 -10.44 3.75 9.64
N VAL A 105 -10.71 3.09 10.76
CA VAL A 105 -12.08 2.75 11.19
C VAL A 105 -12.93 4.01 11.44
N ASP A 106 -12.32 5.08 11.93
CA ASP A 106 -12.99 6.34 12.22
C ASP A 106 -13.17 7.24 10.98
N GLY A 107 -12.46 6.94 9.87
CA GLY A 107 -12.52 7.73 8.63
C GLY A 107 -11.99 9.17 8.75
N THR A 108 -11.41 9.54 9.90
CA THR A 108 -10.98 10.93 10.17
C THR A 108 -9.47 11.12 10.08
N ARG A 109 -8.71 10.03 10.19
CA ARG A 109 -7.25 10.01 10.07
C ARG A 109 -6.82 9.69 8.65
N GLY A 110 -5.60 10.08 8.28
CA GLY A 110 -5.02 9.76 6.98
C GLY A 110 -5.68 10.46 5.79
N THR A 111 -6.42 11.57 6.03
CA THR A 111 -7.10 12.33 4.97
C THR A 111 -6.13 12.87 3.92
N ASN A 112 -4.90 13.18 4.32
CA ASN A 112 -3.82 13.63 3.44
C ASN A 112 -2.91 12.48 2.93
N SER A 113 -3.30 11.24 3.14
CA SER A 113 -2.50 10.08 2.72
C SER A 113 -3.21 9.28 1.62
N MET A 114 -2.45 8.48 0.89
CA MET A 114 -2.97 7.59 -0.15
C MET A 114 -2.21 6.27 -0.19
N ARG A 115 -2.92 5.21 -0.56
CA ARG A 115 -2.35 3.90 -0.82
C ARG A 115 -2.21 3.67 -2.31
N LEU A 116 -0.99 3.46 -2.76
CA LEU A 116 -0.64 3.17 -4.15
C LEU A 116 -0.34 1.69 -4.31
N ASN A 117 -0.92 1.06 -5.33
CA ASN A 117 -0.74 -0.36 -5.63
C ASN A 117 0.21 -0.53 -6.81
N PHE A 118 1.26 -1.35 -6.64
CA PHE A 118 2.20 -1.68 -7.71
C PHE A 118 2.06 -3.11 -8.25
N SER A 119 1.10 -3.90 -7.74
CA SER A 119 1.03 -5.33 -8.10
C SER A 119 0.32 -5.60 -9.44
N GLY A 120 -0.58 -4.73 -9.86
CA GLY A 120 -1.50 -4.99 -10.97
C GLY A 120 -1.11 -4.37 -12.32
N SER A 121 -0.06 -3.53 -12.36
CA SER A 121 0.35 -2.77 -13.55
C SER A 121 1.79 -3.07 -13.93
N THR A 122 2.15 -2.81 -15.18
CA THR A 122 3.54 -2.86 -15.65
C THR A 122 4.34 -1.68 -15.11
N GLU A 123 5.67 -1.75 -15.18
CA GLU A 123 6.56 -0.69 -14.74
C GLU A 123 6.28 0.64 -15.46
N ASP A 124 6.03 0.60 -16.77
CA ASP A 124 5.71 1.79 -17.58
C ASP A 124 4.37 2.40 -17.18
N GLU A 125 3.34 1.57 -16.96
CA GLU A 125 2.03 2.02 -16.48
C GLU A 125 2.12 2.63 -15.07
N ILE A 126 2.97 2.09 -14.20
CA ILE A 126 3.24 2.62 -12.86
C ILE A 126 3.89 4.00 -12.97
N GLN A 127 4.92 4.14 -13.79
CA GLN A 127 5.61 5.41 -13.98
C GLN A 127 4.67 6.49 -14.53
N GLU A 128 3.87 6.14 -15.54
CA GLU A 128 2.90 7.08 -16.12
C GLU A 128 1.76 7.40 -15.14
N GLY A 129 1.25 6.42 -14.40
CA GLY A 129 0.23 6.64 -13.38
C GLY A 129 0.71 7.57 -12.25
N VAL A 130 1.92 7.35 -11.74
CA VAL A 130 2.51 8.21 -10.71
C VAL A 130 2.79 9.61 -11.25
N ARG A 131 3.24 9.75 -12.50
CA ARG A 131 3.42 11.05 -13.15
C ARG A 131 2.11 11.85 -13.21
N ARG A 132 0.99 11.20 -13.55
CA ARG A 132 -0.34 11.84 -13.59
C ARG A 132 -0.81 12.26 -12.21
N ILE A 133 -0.62 11.40 -11.19
CA ILE A 133 -0.94 11.75 -9.80
C ILE A 133 -0.09 12.95 -9.36
N GLY A 134 1.23 12.92 -9.62
CA GLY A 134 2.15 13.99 -9.29
C GLY A 134 1.71 15.33 -9.86
N LYS A 135 1.33 15.38 -11.16
CA LYS A 135 0.77 16.57 -11.79
C LYS A 135 -0.42 17.14 -11.02
N VAL A 136 -1.37 16.29 -10.64
CA VAL A 136 -2.58 16.73 -9.90
C VAL A 136 -2.22 17.20 -8.49
N VAL A 137 -1.23 16.59 -7.84
CA VAL A 137 -0.72 17.03 -6.53
C VAL A 137 -0.04 18.39 -6.65
N ASP A 138 0.84 18.58 -7.63
CA ASP A 138 1.54 19.85 -7.86
C ASP A 138 0.57 21.00 -8.12
N GLU A 139 -0.50 20.76 -8.89
CA GLU A 139 -1.56 21.75 -9.12
C GLU A 139 -2.24 22.18 -7.81
N GLN A 140 -2.43 21.24 -6.85
CA GLN A 140 -3.02 21.58 -5.55
C GLN A 140 -2.03 22.32 -4.65
N VAL A 141 -0.75 21.96 -4.66
CA VAL A 141 0.30 22.67 -3.92
C VAL A 141 0.40 24.10 -4.43
N ALA A 142 0.52 24.29 -5.75
CA ALA A 142 0.62 25.63 -6.36
C ALA A 142 -0.61 26.50 -6.08
N LEU A 143 -1.80 25.91 -6.08
CA LEU A 143 -3.05 26.61 -5.73
C LEU A 143 -3.02 27.10 -4.28
N TYR A 144 -2.64 26.22 -3.35
CA TYR A 144 -2.55 26.56 -1.93
C TYR A 144 -1.55 27.69 -1.69
N GLU A 145 -0.35 27.59 -2.26
CA GLU A 145 0.68 28.61 -2.15
C GLU A 145 0.24 29.97 -2.72
N THR A 146 -0.49 29.95 -3.83
CA THR A 146 -1.03 31.17 -4.43
C THR A 146 -2.06 31.87 -3.53
N ILE A 147 -2.87 31.10 -2.81
CA ILE A 147 -3.93 31.64 -1.94
C ILE A 147 -3.37 32.10 -0.60
N THR A 148 -2.45 31.34 -0.01
CA THR A 148 -1.96 31.59 1.36
C THR A 148 -0.66 32.41 1.41
N GLY A 149 0.11 32.41 0.34
CA GLY A 149 1.47 32.98 0.32
C GLY A 149 2.50 32.19 1.13
N GLU A 150 2.14 30.99 1.62
CA GLU A 150 3.01 30.14 2.43
C GLU A 150 3.68 29.05 1.60
N HIS A 151 4.99 29.00 1.64
CA HIS A 151 5.80 27.90 1.10
C HIS A 151 6.12 26.93 2.24
N GLN A 152 5.37 25.85 2.38
CA GLN A 152 5.66 24.82 3.37
C GLN A 152 6.67 23.80 2.82
N VAL A 153 7.92 23.86 3.30
CA VAL A 153 8.93 22.83 3.07
C VAL A 153 8.85 21.82 4.21
N LEU A 154 8.23 20.66 3.99
CA LEU A 154 8.35 19.53 4.90
C LEU A 154 9.70 18.84 4.69
N ASN A 155 10.43 18.60 5.77
CA ASN A 155 11.74 17.96 5.71
C ASN A 155 11.55 16.47 5.39
N ARG A 156 12.02 15.97 4.23
CA ARG A 156 11.94 14.57 3.77
C ARG A 156 12.56 13.54 4.75
N GLN A 157 13.31 13.98 5.76
CA GLN A 157 13.98 13.11 6.73
C GLN A 157 13.06 12.55 7.83
N ALA A 158 11.77 12.93 7.89
CA ALA A 158 10.86 12.51 8.95
C ALA A 158 10.03 11.24 8.62
N ALA A 159 10.29 10.55 7.53
CA ALA A 159 9.50 9.39 7.10
C ALA A 159 10.02 8.02 7.62
N ASP A 160 11.08 7.98 8.41
CA ASP A 160 11.35 6.86 9.32
C ASP A 160 10.42 7.00 10.53
N VAL A 161 9.12 6.73 10.33
CA VAL A 161 8.27 6.36 11.46
C VAL A 161 8.84 5.05 11.95
N PRO A 162 9.46 4.99 13.15
CA PRO A 162 9.76 3.72 13.77
C PRO A 162 8.44 2.96 13.76
N ALA A 163 8.44 1.72 13.32
CA ALA A 163 7.37 0.81 13.66
C ALA A 163 7.34 0.83 15.20
N GLU A 164 6.48 1.68 15.77
CA GLU A 164 6.15 1.57 17.18
C GLU A 164 5.78 0.12 17.38
N ASP A 165 6.49 -0.53 18.26
CA ASP A 165 6.42 -1.92 18.65
C ASP A 165 5.01 -2.50 18.47
N ALA A 166 4.71 -2.92 17.25
CA ALA A 166 3.75 -3.97 17.07
C ALA A 166 4.42 -5.17 17.71
N ASP A 167 3.95 -5.54 18.90
CA ASP A 167 4.35 -6.74 19.61
C ASP A 167 4.24 -7.92 18.63
N VAL A 168 5.33 -8.18 17.90
CA VAL A 168 5.40 -9.30 16.97
C VAL A 168 5.46 -10.55 17.82
N VAL A 169 4.28 -11.05 18.17
CA VAL A 169 4.16 -12.33 18.86
C VAL A 169 4.71 -13.40 17.92
N PRO A 170 5.88 -13.99 18.21
CA PRO A 170 6.45 -15.02 17.35
C PRO A 170 5.48 -16.20 17.31
N LEU A 171 5.00 -16.57 16.13
CA LEU A 171 4.21 -17.77 15.90
C LEU A 171 5.08 -18.97 16.30
N ARG A 172 4.88 -19.50 17.50
CA ARG A 172 5.53 -20.75 17.93
C ARG A 172 5.03 -21.86 17.00
N ARG A 173 5.96 -22.47 16.27
CA ARG A 173 5.67 -23.72 15.58
C ARG A 173 5.20 -24.75 16.62
N PRO A 174 4.09 -25.46 16.42
CA PRO A 174 3.75 -26.59 17.28
C PRO A 174 4.91 -27.58 17.24
N GLN A 175 5.46 -27.92 18.40
CA GLN A 175 6.38 -29.03 18.50
C GLN A 175 5.60 -30.29 18.08
N ALA A 176 6.14 -31.04 17.10
CA ALA A 176 5.62 -32.35 16.77
C ALA A 176 5.59 -33.18 18.07
N ARG A 177 4.41 -33.65 18.45
CA ARG A 177 4.29 -34.62 19.53
C ARG A 177 4.93 -35.94 19.04
N PRO A 178 5.65 -36.62 19.92
CA PRO A 178 6.27 -37.93 19.62
C PRO A 178 5.22 -38.96 19.26
#